data_e27a6e6aecf0fbd417744ccca30aa1c6
#
_entry.id   e27a6e6aecf0fbd417744ccca30aa1c6
#
_cell.length_a   1.000
_cell.length_b   1.000
_cell.length_c   1.000
_cell.angle_alpha   90.00
_cell.angle_beta   90.00
_cell.angle_gamma   90.00
#
_symmetry.space_group_name_H-M   'P 1'
#
loop_
_entity.id
_entity.type
_entity.pdbx_description
1 polymer ?
#
loop_
_entity_poly.entity_id
_entity_poly.type
_entity_poly.pdbx_seq_one_letter_code
_entity_poly.pdbx_strand_id
1 'polypeptide(L)'
;MSNRAGQAAIIVAAMVAVAVGVRIDAQSGSTASGAGSLRQTAYVKASNPHMGDHFGNGGTLLGDSVALSGDGLTMAVGAPNEGSGAKTINGNQDDTSVYAAGAVYVYARRSTTSPWAQQAYVKASNPMAGAEFGHVVALSADGNTMAVSAYFEASATKGINGNQNDDSIPQAGAVYVFTRRGSMWSQQAYIKASNTGEAGTDGNFGDGDQFGFSASLSDDGNTLAVGANADDSNATGINGNQNDNSMQSAGAAYIFVRNGTAWTQQAYVKSPNTAANVQFGYSVALSADGNTFAVSAFDEGGSSRTVINGASGPFPAGRNGTGAIYVYTRSGSTWTLQSYLKASNAEVNDSLGVIVSISDDGNTVAGGILDEDCTAAGVNPSAPCDNDMKEDTSVGAAVVFVRQGVQWAQQAYFKASNPGKEDWFGSRLQISGDGNTLAVSAQLEDSAAQGINGKQDDDSAQEAGAVYLFGRVGTQWTQRFYVKASNNEAFDEFGSSVALSRDGRTMAVGARGEDSSAKGIDGNQGDNSVKEAGAVYVFTYNPSAAGRTPATK
;
A
#
# COMPACT_ATOMS: atom_id res chain seq x y z
N MET A 1 87.51 -8.31 9.09
CA MET A 1 87.58 -6.92 9.57
C MET A 1 86.13 -6.43 9.76
N SER A 2 85.84 -6.08 11.02
CA SER A 2 84.75 -5.31 11.61
C SER A 2 83.29 -5.49 11.03
N ASN A 3 82.44 -6.19 11.73
CA ASN A 3 81.64 -5.78 12.89
C ASN A 3 80.75 -4.55 12.68
N ARG A 4 79.43 -4.75 12.65
CA ARG A 4 78.54 -4.15 13.65
C ARG A 4 77.14 -4.71 13.54
N ALA A 5 76.65 -5.30 14.62
CA ALA A 5 75.29 -5.68 14.90
C ALA A 5 74.43 -4.43 15.11
N GLY A 6 73.18 -4.44 14.64
CA GLY A 6 72.17 -3.46 14.98
C GLY A 6 70.91 -4.20 15.43
N GLN A 7 70.58 -4.09 16.72
CA GLN A 7 69.38 -4.64 17.34
C GLN A 7 68.14 -3.95 16.80
N ALA A 8 67.19 -4.74 16.28
CA ALA A 8 65.85 -4.26 15.99
C ALA A 8 64.98 -4.42 17.25
N ALA A 9 64.57 -3.30 17.80
CA ALA A 9 63.55 -3.27 18.87
C ALA A 9 62.16 -3.49 18.27
N ILE A 10 61.49 -4.53 18.75
CA ILE A 10 60.07 -4.80 18.42
C ILE A 10 59.23 -3.85 19.27
N ILE A 11 58.63 -2.84 18.65
CA ILE A 11 57.56 -2.03 19.23
C ILE A 11 56.24 -2.73 18.91
N VAL A 12 55.60 -3.32 19.92
CA VAL A 12 54.22 -3.80 19.86
C VAL A 12 53.32 -2.58 19.99
N ALA A 13 52.78 -2.09 18.87
CA ALA A 13 51.76 -1.08 18.86
C ALA A 13 50.40 -1.78 19.07
N ALA A 14 49.80 -1.62 20.25
CA ALA A 14 48.43 -1.97 20.51
C ALA A 14 47.53 -1.06 19.66
N MET A 15 46.90 -1.59 18.61
CA MET A 15 45.83 -0.91 17.92
C MET A 15 44.55 -0.96 18.79
N VAL A 16 44.24 0.18 19.40
CA VAL A 16 42.92 0.45 19.97
C VAL A 16 42.02 0.72 18.75
N ALA A 17 41.16 -0.22 18.43
CA ALA A 17 40.09 0.00 17.46
C ALA A 17 39.07 0.97 18.08
N VAL A 18 39.18 2.25 17.74
CA VAL A 18 38.12 3.23 17.96
C VAL A 18 37.04 2.92 16.92
N ALA A 19 35.94 2.31 17.36
CA ALA A 19 34.75 2.25 16.58
C ALA A 19 34.24 3.69 16.36
N VAL A 20 34.56 4.27 15.23
CA VAL A 20 33.96 5.52 14.77
C VAL A 20 32.54 5.14 14.33
N GLY A 21 31.58 5.27 15.23
CA GLY A 21 30.19 5.29 14.89
C GLY A 21 29.97 6.47 13.94
N VAL A 22 29.79 6.19 12.66
CA VAL A 22 29.32 7.17 11.69
C VAL A 22 27.90 7.53 12.12
N ARG A 23 27.76 8.64 12.84
CA ARG A 23 26.46 9.31 12.97
C ARG A 23 26.15 9.83 11.57
N ILE A 24 25.17 9.21 10.94
CA ILE A 24 24.54 9.79 9.76
C ILE A 24 23.85 11.06 10.25
N ASP A 25 24.47 12.21 9.99
CA ASP A 25 23.80 13.50 10.18
C ASP A 25 22.65 13.52 9.17
N ALA A 26 21.41 13.40 9.69
CA ALA A 26 20.21 13.51 8.90
C ALA A 26 20.26 14.80 8.09
N GLN A 27 20.34 14.70 6.77
CA GLN A 27 20.19 15.86 5.89
C GLN A 27 18.81 16.46 6.11
N SER A 28 18.75 17.57 6.84
CA SER A 28 17.54 18.37 6.97
C SER A 28 17.49 19.33 5.80
N GLY A 29 16.68 19.02 4.80
CA GLY A 29 16.33 19.98 3.75
C GLY A 29 15.64 21.19 4.37
N SER A 30 16.20 22.40 4.26
CA SER A 30 15.54 23.63 4.67
C SER A 30 14.52 24.03 3.63
N THR A 31 13.25 24.00 4.00
CA THR A 31 12.12 24.44 3.17
C THR A 31 11.77 25.91 3.44
N ALA A 32 10.96 26.52 2.56
CA ALA A 32 10.37 27.84 2.72
C ALA A 32 9.77 27.99 4.14
N SER A 33 9.91 29.15 4.76
CA SER A 33 9.50 29.43 6.14
C SER A 33 8.02 29.08 6.35
N GLY A 34 7.75 27.95 7.04
CA GLY A 34 6.40 27.50 7.38
C GLY A 34 6.12 26.00 7.16
N ALA A 35 6.91 25.28 6.39
CA ALA A 35 6.56 23.90 5.95
C ALA A 35 6.85 22.79 6.99
N GLY A 36 7.53 23.05 8.10
CA GLY A 36 7.98 22.00 9.03
C GLY A 36 9.24 21.28 8.54
N SER A 37 9.60 20.15 9.17
CA SER A 37 10.77 19.35 8.78
C SER A 37 10.40 17.87 8.66
N LEU A 38 10.90 17.22 7.63
CA LEU A 38 10.82 15.77 7.43
C LEU A 38 12.23 15.20 7.60
N ARG A 39 12.34 14.03 8.23
CA ARG A 39 13.62 13.32 8.35
C ARG A 39 13.41 11.82 8.29
N GLN A 40 14.35 11.09 7.70
CA GLN A 40 14.42 9.65 7.83
C GLN A 40 14.82 9.29 9.28
N THR A 41 14.11 8.33 9.87
CA THR A 41 14.31 7.93 11.28
C THR A 41 14.63 6.46 11.45
N ALA A 42 14.45 5.64 10.39
CA ALA A 42 14.90 4.27 10.36
C ALA A 42 15.06 3.77 8.92
N TYR A 43 15.92 2.78 8.76
CA TYR A 43 16.04 1.88 7.63
C TYR A 43 15.78 0.47 8.14
N VAL A 44 14.86 -0.25 7.52
CA VAL A 44 14.32 -1.51 8.05
C VAL A 44 14.43 -2.60 7.00
N LYS A 45 15.02 -3.72 7.40
CA LYS A 45 15.16 -4.95 6.60
C LYS A 45 14.51 -6.12 7.32
N ALA A 46 14.18 -7.16 6.58
CA ALA A 46 13.84 -8.46 7.15
C ALA A 46 14.98 -8.97 8.05
N SER A 47 14.64 -9.77 9.06
CA SER A 47 15.65 -10.44 9.91
C SER A 47 16.41 -11.56 9.20
N ASN A 48 15.88 -12.05 8.05
CA ASN A 48 16.41 -13.14 7.23
C ASN A 48 16.31 -12.81 5.73
N PRO A 49 16.89 -11.71 5.22
CA PRO A 49 16.71 -11.31 3.84
C PRO A 49 17.30 -12.36 2.88
N HIS A 50 16.53 -12.75 1.86
CA HIS A 50 16.99 -13.56 0.74
C HIS A 50 16.73 -12.83 -0.58
N MET A 51 17.39 -13.29 -1.63
CA MET A 51 17.22 -12.75 -2.98
C MET A 51 15.76 -12.90 -3.42
N GLY A 52 15.16 -11.78 -3.85
CA GLY A 52 13.81 -11.75 -4.37
C GLY A 52 12.71 -11.87 -3.33
N ASP A 53 12.98 -11.72 -2.02
CA ASP A 53 11.94 -11.72 -0.96
C ASP A 53 10.97 -10.56 -1.10
N HIS A 54 11.40 -9.44 -1.73
CA HIS A 54 10.61 -8.22 -1.94
C HIS A 54 10.01 -7.65 -0.65
N PHE A 55 10.78 -7.59 0.44
CA PHE A 55 10.34 -7.02 1.72
C PHE A 55 9.89 -5.55 1.54
N GLY A 56 8.64 -5.27 1.89
CA GLY A 56 8.04 -3.93 1.72
C GLY A 56 7.36 -3.70 0.37
N ASN A 57 7.09 -4.76 -0.40
CA ASN A 57 6.30 -4.71 -1.63
C ASN A 57 5.17 -5.75 -1.63
N GLY A 58 4.09 -5.47 -2.31
CA GLY A 58 2.92 -6.33 -2.46
C GLY A 58 3.02 -7.44 -3.52
N GLY A 59 4.20 -8.01 -3.76
CA GLY A 59 4.37 -9.13 -4.70
C GLY A 59 4.41 -8.72 -6.17
N THR A 60 3.99 -9.64 -7.05
CA THR A 60 4.05 -9.47 -8.52
C THR A 60 3.11 -8.41 -9.07
N LEU A 61 2.05 -8.10 -8.35
CA LEU A 61 1.08 -7.05 -8.66
C LEU A 61 1.07 -5.98 -7.55
N LEU A 62 0.39 -4.89 -7.81
CA LEU A 62 0.34 -3.71 -6.95
C LEU A 62 -0.40 -3.98 -5.61
N GLY A 63 0.26 -4.60 -4.60
CA GLY A 63 -0.28 -4.83 -3.25
C GLY A 63 0.25 -3.82 -2.21
N ASP A 64 -0.52 -3.56 -1.15
CA ASP A 64 -0.12 -2.67 -0.05
C ASP A 64 0.48 -3.48 1.11
N SER A 65 1.77 -3.76 1.04
CA SER A 65 2.47 -4.63 1.99
C SER A 65 3.03 -3.93 3.22
N VAL A 66 2.95 -2.61 3.31
CA VAL A 66 3.39 -1.85 4.48
C VAL A 66 2.20 -1.18 5.15
N ALA A 67 2.02 -1.43 6.45
CA ALA A 67 0.98 -0.80 7.25
C ALA A 67 1.53 -0.20 8.54
N LEU A 68 0.99 0.94 8.95
CA LEU A 68 1.25 1.60 10.23
C LEU A 68 -0.03 1.62 11.08
N SER A 69 0.12 1.41 12.39
CA SER A 69 -0.96 1.72 13.34
C SER A 69 -1.23 3.23 13.38
N GLY A 70 -2.43 3.62 13.81
CA GLY A 70 -2.85 5.03 13.84
C GLY A 70 -1.92 5.94 14.65
N ASP A 71 -1.31 5.42 15.72
CA ASP A 71 -0.32 6.13 16.55
C ASP A 71 1.11 6.09 15.99
N GLY A 72 1.34 5.35 14.89
CA GLY A 72 2.65 5.17 14.29
C GLY A 72 3.63 4.37 15.16
N LEU A 73 3.14 3.54 16.11
CA LEU A 73 3.99 2.78 17.02
C LEU A 73 4.11 1.29 16.65
N THR A 74 3.25 0.79 15.80
CA THR A 74 3.33 -0.55 15.22
C THR A 74 3.41 -0.44 13.70
N MET A 75 4.32 -1.19 13.10
CA MET A 75 4.48 -1.31 11.64
C MET A 75 4.48 -2.80 11.28
N ALA A 76 3.72 -3.17 10.28
CA ALA A 76 3.73 -4.51 9.71
C ALA A 76 4.19 -4.42 8.25
N VAL A 77 5.08 -5.33 7.85
CA VAL A 77 5.73 -5.32 6.53
C VAL A 77 5.65 -6.72 5.93
N GLY A 78 5.03 -6.84 4.79
CA GLY A 78 4.98 -8.06 3.99
C GLY A 78 6.27 -8.30 3.22
N ALA A 79 6.57 -9.57 3.00
CA ALA A 79 7.57 -10.09 2.09
C ALA A 79 6.92 -11.27 1.35
N PRO A 80 6.15 -11.01 0.28
CA PRO A 80 5.27 -12.02 -0.32
C PRO A 80 6.04 -13.16 -0.99
N ASN A 81 7.28 -12.94 -1.39
CA ASN A 81 8.11 -13.96 -2.01
C ASN A 81 9.00 -14.72 -1.00
N GLU A 82 8.93 -14.39 0.29
CA GLU A 82 9.70 -15.08 1.33
C GLU A 82 9.40 -16.60 1.34
N GLY A 83 10.43 -17.43 1.40
CA GLY A 83 10.37 -18.85 1.05
C GLY A 83 10.19 -19.84 2.19
N SER A 84 9.92 -19.41 3.42
CA SER A 84 9.82 -20.36 4.54
C SER A 84 8.51 -21.16 4.55
N GLY A 85 8.60 -22.46 4.75
CA GLY A 85 7.47 -23.35 5.02
C GLY A 85 7.00 -23.39 6.47
N ALA A 86 7.47 -22.47 7.34
CA ALA A 86 7.00 -22.37 8.72
C ALA A 86 5.48 -22.10 8.76
N LYS A 87 4.78 -22.75 9.70
CA LYS A 87 3.31 -22.67 9.87
C LYS A 87 2.88 -21.90 11.11
N THR A 88 3.84 -21.31 11.81
CA THR A 88 3.61 -20.68 13.12
C THR A 88 4.27 -19.32 13.20
N ILE A 89 3.72 -18.48 14.05
CA ILE A 89 4.34 -17.19 14.40
C ILE A 89 5.67 -17.44 15.09
N ASN A 90 6.71 -16.69 14.68
CA ASN A 90 8.10 -16.86 15.13
C ASN A 90 8.67 -18.28 14.86
N GLY A 91 8.23 -18.91 13.77
CA GLY A 91 8.77 -20.17 13.29
C GLY A 91 10.18 -20.02 12.69
N ASN A 92 10.66 -21.07 12.02
CA ASN A 92 11.98 -21.08 11.40
C ASN A 92 12.02 -20.11 10.20
N GLN A 93 12.76 -19.02 10.33
CA GLN A 93 12.95 -18.01 9.28
C GLN A 93 14.04 -18.38 8.26
N ASP A 94 14.94 -19.31 8.62
CA ASP A 94 16.04 -19.73 7.75
C ASP A 94 15.63 -20.85 6.76
N ASP A 95 14.38 -21.29 6.83
CA ASP A 95 13.81 -22.27 5.91
C ASP A 95 13.42 -21.57 4.59
N THR A 96 13.80 -22.15 3.46
CA THR A 96 13.48 -21.65 2.11
C THR A 96 12.79 -22.73 1.26
N SER A 97 12.10 -23.68 1.92
CA SER A 97 11.59 -24.87 1.27
C SER A 97 10.30 -24.67 0.47
N VAL A 98 9.61 -23.52 0.63
CA VAL A 98 8.31 -23.25 -0.01
C VAL A 98 8.36 -21.90 -0.73
N TYR A 99 8.70 -21.93 -2.01
CA TYR A 99 8.87 -20.74 -2.85
C TYR A 99 7.67 -19.79 -2.78
N ALA A 100 7.92 -18.48 -2.54
CA ALA A 100 6.90 -17.42 -2.49
C ALA A 100 5.69 -17.78 -1.60
N ALA A 101 5.92 -18.48 -0.48
CA ALA A 101 4.87 -18.73 0.52
C ALA A 101 4.46 -17.45 1.25
N GLY A 102 5.40 -16.51 1.34
CA GLY A 102 5.25 -15.18 1.92
C GLY A 102 5.32 -15.13 3.44
N ALA A 103 5.65 -13.96 3.95
CA ALA A 103 5.74 -13.67 5.38
C ALA A 103 5.33 -12.22 5.70
N VAL A 104 5.03 -11.94 6.99
CA VAL A 104 4.88 -10.58 7.51
C VAL A 104 5.77 -10.40 8.73
N TYR A 105 6.51 -9.30 8.76
CA TYR A 105 7.35 -8.89 9.88
C TYR A 105 6.68 -7.74 10.62
N VAL A 106 6.48 -7.90 11.92
CA VAL A 106 5.89 -6.86 12.75
C VAL A 106 6.96 -6.19 13.59
N TYR A 107 7.01 -4.87 13.51
CA TYR A 107 7.92 -4.02 14.28
C TYR A 107 7.10 -3.14 15.22
N ALA A 108 7.65 -2.88 16.40
CA ALA A 108 7.03 -1.99 17.38
C ALA A 108 8.06 -1.06 18.01
N ARG A 109 7.61 0.11 18.45
CA ARG A 109 8.38 1.08 19.22
C ARG A 109 7.54 1.64 20.37
N ARG A 110 8.20 2.12 21.44
CA ARG A 110 7.50 2.62 22.63
C ARG A 110 6.97 4.05 22.49
N SER A 111 7.57 4.81 21.62
CA SER A 111 7.18 6.20 21.29
C SER A 111 7.69 6.53 19.89
N THR A 112 7.22 7.63 19.31
CA THR A 112 7.67 8.11 17.98
C THR A 112 9.16 8.47 17.92
N THR A 113 9.83 8.61 19.06
CA THR A 113 11.28 8.87 19.18
C THR A 113 12.09 7.65 19.63
N SER A 114 11.45 6.54 20.00
CA SER A 114 12.12 5.30 20.36
C SER A 114 12.53 4.53 19.10
N PRO A 115 13.63 3.74 19.17
CA PRO A 115 14.00 2.86 18.06
C PRO A 115 12.92 1.79 17.83
N TRP A 116 12.80 1.36 16.59
CA TRP A 116 12.01 0.20 16.21
C TRP A 116 12.66 -1.10 16.67
N ALA A 117 11.86 -2.11 16.97
CA ALA A 117 12.32 -3.46 17.25
C ALA A 117 11.35 -4.46 16.61
N GLN A 118 11.87 -5.51 15.99
CA GLN A 118 11.03 -6.59 15.49
C GLN A 118 10.33 -7.28 16.67
N GLN A 119 9.02 -7.41 16.58
CA GLN A 119 8.17 -8.02 17.60
C GLN A 119 7.74 -9.43 17.19
N ALA A 120 7.47 -9.66 15.90
CA ALA A 120 7.03 -10.95 15.39
C ALA A 120 7.45 -11.18 13.93
N TYR A 121 7.58 -12.45 13.59
CA TYR A 121 7.61 -13.00 12.25
C TYR A 121 6.35 -13.85 12.08
N VAL A 122 5.52 -13.54 11.11
CA VAL A 122 4.18 -14.10 10.96
C VAL A 122 4.06 -14.83 9.63
N LYS A 123 3.57 -16.07 9.68
CA LYS A 123 3.32 -16.94 8.52
C LYS A 123 1.84 -17.31 8.45
N ALA A 124 1.37 -17.65 7.26
CA ALA A 124 0.11 -18.36 7.09
C ALA A 124 0.13 -19.70 7.86
N SER A 125 -1.00 -20.13 8.37
CA SER A 125 -1.13 -21.46 9.02
C SER A 125 -1.04 -22.63 8.02
N ASN A 126 -1.21 -22.34 6.72
CA ASN A 126 -1.11 -23.26 5.59
C ASN A 126 -0.21 -22.69 4.47
N PRO A 127 1.08 -22.47 4.72
CA PRO A 127 1.96 -21.91 3.70
C PRO A 127 1.98 -22.83 2.48
N MET A 128 1.78 -22.26 1.30
CA MET A 128 1.86 -22.98 0.04
C MET A 128 2.67 -22.18 -0.97
N ALA A 129 3.29 -22.88 -1.92
CA ALA A 129 4.14 -22.25 -2.92
C ALA A 129 3.33 -21.30 -3.80
N GLY A 130 3.85 -20.07 -3.94
CA GLY A 130 3.22 -19.03 -4.74
C GLY A 130 1.98 -18.38 -4.11
N ALA A 131 1.65 -18.64 -2.84
CA ALA A 131 0.47 -18.04 -2.20
C ALA A 131 0.61 -16.54 -1.92
N GLU A 132 1.85 -16.03 -1.84
CA GLU A 132 2.19 -14.62 -1.61
C GLU A 132 1.52 -14.04 -0.33
N PHE A 133 1.58 -14.76 0.80
CA PHE A 133 1.12 -14.23 2.09
C PHE A 133 1.91 -12.97 2.46
N GLY A 134 1.20 -11.87 2.71
CA GLY A 134 1.81 -10.55 2.91
C GLY A 134 1.70 -9.62 1.71
N HIS A 135 0.95 -10.01 0.66
CA HIS A 135 0.63 -9.17 -0.49
C HIS A 135 -0.07 -7.86 -0.04
N VAL A 136 -1.09 -7.97 0.78
CA VAL A 136 -1.69 -6.82 1.47
C VAL A 136 -1.62 -7.03 2.97
N VAL A 137 -1.27 -5.97 3.68
CA VAL A 137 -1.25 -5.92 5.14
C VAL A 137 -2.05 -4.71 5.62
N ALA A 138 -3.04 -4.91 6.49
CA ALA A 138 -3.81 -3.85 7.12
C ALA A 138 -3.75 -3.97 8.64
N LEU A 139 -3.61 -2.82 9.34
CA LEU A 139 -3.57 -2.73 10.81
C LEU A 139 -4.74 -1.89 11.34
N SER A 140 -5.32 -2.31 12.47
CA SER A 140 -6.21 -1.44 13.27
C SER A 140 -5.44 -0.24 13.84
N ALA A 141 -6.15 0.83 14.22
CA ALA A 141 -5.51 2.04 14.73
C ALA A 141 -4.69 1.80 16.01
N ASP A 142 -5.08 0.87 16.87
CA ASP A 142 -4.34 0.46 18.06
C ASP A 142 -3.22 -0.54 17.79
N GLY A 143 -3.06 -0.99 16.53
CA GLY A 143 -2.09 -1.98 16.10
C GLY A 143 -2.27 -3.37 16.70
N ASN A 144 -3.47 -3.72 17.21
CA ASN A 144 -3.72 -4.99 17.85
C ASN A 144 -4.51 -5.99 16.99
N THR A 145 -5.04 -5.55 15.85
CA THR A 145 -5.64 -6.41 14.82
C THR A 145 -4.90 -6.20 13.51
N MET A 146 -4.53 -7.28 12.85
CA MET A 146 -3.86 -7.27 11.55
C MET A 146 -4.59 -8.21 10.61
N ALA A 147 -4.92 -7.74 9.42
CA ALA A 147 -5.38 -8.57 8.31
C ALA A 147 -4.24 -8.71 7.30
N VAL A 148 -4.02 -9.94 6.83
CA VAL A 148 -2.96 -10.26 5.85
C VAL A 148 -3.57 -11.09 4.74
N SER A 149 -3.37 -10.69 3.51
CA SER A 149 -3.85 -11.45 2.35
C SER A 149 -2.81 -12.43 1.82
N ALA A 150 -3.30 -13.49 1.19
CA ALA A 150 -2.59 -14.41 0.32
C ALA A 150 -3.50 -14.65 -0.90
N TYR A 151 -3.44 -13.72 -1.87
CA TYR A 151 -4.46 -13.68 -2.95
C TYR A 151 -4.31 -14.81 -3.98
N PHE A 152 -3.21 -15.54 -3.94
CA PHE A 152 -2.99 -16.76 -4.72
C PHE A 152 -3.18 -18.06 -3.90
N GLU A 153 -3.63 -17.97 -2.65
CA GLU A 153 -3.96 -19.15 -1.87
C GLU A 153 -5.05 -19.97 -2.57
N ALA A 154 -4.89 -21.31 -2.62
CA ALA A 154 -5.62 -22.16 -3.57
C ALA A 154 -6.74 -23.03 -2.98
N SER A 155 -7.15 -22.80 -1.72
CA SER A 155 -8.23 -23.60 -1.12
C SER A 155 -9.59 -23.29 -1.72
N ALA A 156 -10.35 -24.33 -2.07
CA ALA A 156 -11.74 -24.24 -2.51
C ALA A 156 -12.74 -24.02 -1.37
N THR A 157 -12.30 -23.95 -0.13
CA THR A 157 -13.19 -23.72 1.01
C THR A 157 -13.89 -22.37 0.91
N LYS A 158 -15.07 -22.27 1.49
CA LYS A 158 -15.91 -21.05 1.46
C LYS A 158 -16.12 -20.52 2.87
N GLY A 159 -16.22 -19.19 2.99
CA GLY A 159 -16.54 -18.52 4.24
C GLY A 159 -15.39 -18.52 5.26
N ILE A 160 -15.67 -18.76 6.54
CA ILE A 160 -14.75 -18.46 7.64
C ILE A 160 -14.32 -19.73 8.35
N ASN A 161 -13.01 -19.88 8.58
CA ASN A 161 -12.38 -21.00 9.29
C ASN A 161 -12.67 -22.39 8.67
N GLY A 162 -12.74 -22.45 7.32
CA GLY A 162 -12.91 -23.69 6.58
C GLY A 162 -11.61 -24.54 6.51
N ASN A 163 -11.60 -25.53 5.63
CA ASN A 163 -10.45 -26.41 5.43
C ASN A 163 -9.31 -25.69 4.70
N GLN A 164 -8.20 -25.50 5.37
CA GLN A 164 -7.00 -24.81 4.85
C GLN A 164 -6.03 -25.77 4.13
N ASN A 165 -6.27 -27.07 4.12
CA ASN A 165 -5.38 -28.06 3.52
C ASN A 165 -5.81 -28.47 2.10
N ASP A 166 -6.77 -27.78 1.54
CA ASP A 166 -7.26 -27.98 0.19
C ASP A 166 -6.56 -26.97 -0.75
N ASP A 167 -6.09 -27.42 -1.89
CA ASP A 167 -5.36 -26.64 -2.90
C ASP A 167 -5.97 -26.81 -4.30
N SER A 168 -7.27 -27.07 -4.37
CA SER A 168 -7.95 -27.49 -5.60
C SER A 168 -8.38 -26.35 -6.52
N ILE A 169 -8.39 -25.08 -6.05
CA ILE A 169 -8.73 -23.90 -6.87
C ILE A 169 -7.57 -22.90 -6.81
N PRO A 170 -6.64 -22.93 -7.77
CA PRO A 170 -5.55 -21.95 -7.85
C PRO A 170 -6.06 -20.51 -7.82
N GLN A 171 -5.36 -19.62 -7.13
CA GLN A 171 -5.66 -18.20 -7.06
C GLN A 171 -7.07 -17.85 -6.49
N ALA A 172 -7.69 -18.77 -5.75
CA ALA A 172 -8.95 -18.49 -5.08
C ALA A 172 -8.85 -17.36 -4.04
N GLY A 173 -7.67 -17.24 -3.42
CA GLY A 173 -7.31 -16.20 -2.47
C GLY A 173 -7.85 -16.39 -1.06
N ALA A 174 -7.16 -15.81 -0.07
CA ALA A 174 -7.54 -15.85 1.34
C ALA A 174 -7.09 -14.58 2.09
N VAL A 175 -7.78 -14.29 3.20
CA VAL A 175 -7.33 -13.29 4.19
C VAL A 175 -7.26 -13.92 5.57
N TYR A 176 -6.15 -13.70 6.26
CA TYR A 176 -5.89 -14.17 7.61
C TYR A 176 -5.98 -12.99 8.57
N VAL A 177 -6.70 -13.15 9.66
CA VAL A 177 -6.80 -12.13 10.70
C VAL A 177 -6.02 -12.58 11.92
N PHE A 178 -5.13 -11.72 12.38
CA PHE A 178 -4.32 -11.92 13.59
C PHE A 178 -4.70 -10.88 14.64
N THR A 179 -4.62 -11.28 15.90
CA THR A 179 -4.79 -10.37 17.04
C THR A 179 -3.61 -10.45 17.98
N ARG A 180 -3.32 -9.31 18.65
CA ARG A 180 -2.19 -9.15 19.56
C ARG A 180 -2.69 -8.96 21.00
N ARG A 181 -2.06 -9.65 21.96
CA ARG A 181 -2.20 -9.39 23.39
C ARG A 181 -0.80 -9.15 23.98
N GLY A 182 -0.53 -7.91 24.40
CA GLY A 182 0.82 -7.50 24.75
C GLY A 182 1.75 -7.55 23.53
N SER A 183 2.74 -8.43 23.54
CA SER A 183 3.63 -8.66 22.39
C SER A 183 3.33 -9.96 21.63
N MET A 184 2.34 -10.73 22.06
CA MET A 184 2.02 -12.03 21.48
C MET A 184 0.92 -11.91 20.44
N TRP A 185 1.23 -12.31 19.21
CA TRP A 185 0.30 -12.43 18.11
C TRP A 185 -0.29 -13.83 18.03
N SER A 186 -1.52 -13.95 17.59
CA SER A 186 -2.19 -15.22 17.32
C SER A 186 -3.16 -15.06 16.15
N GLN A 187 -3.27 -16.07 15.29
CA GLN A 187 -4.29 -16.11 14.25
C GLN A 187 -5.67 -16.24 14.90
N GLN A 188 -6.60 -15.38 14.51
CA GLN A 188 -7.99 -15.38 14.98
C GLN A 188 -8.94 -15.99 13.96
N ALA A 189 -8.71 -15.70 12.66
CA ALA A 189 -9.57 -16.18 11.60
C ALA A 189 -8.78 -16.45 10.31
N TYR A 190 -9.31 -17.36 9.51
CA TYR A 190 -9.01 -17.60 8.12
C TYR A 190 -10.28 -17.35 7.33
N ILE A 191 -10.26 -16.44 6.37
CA ILE A 191 -11.44 -15.91 5.68
C ILE A 191 -11.29 -16.13 4.19
N LYS A 192 -12.32 -16.71 3.59
CA LYS A 192 -12.47 -16.93 2.15
C LYS A 192 -13.75 -16.23 1.65
N ALA A 193 -13.85 -16.04 0.35
CA ALA A 193 -15.10 -15.65 -0.29
C ALA A 193 -16.23 -16.64 0.03
N SER A 194 -17.45 -16.16 0.18
CA SER A 194 -18.63 -17.01 0.39
C SER A 194 -19.00 -17.83 -0.85
N ASN A 195 -18.52 -17.42 -2.01
CA ASN A 195 -18.74 -18.04 -3.32
C ASN A 195 -17.44 -18.53 -3.97
N THR A 196 -16.35 -18.69 -3.22
CA THR A 196 -15.06 -19.18 -3.77
C THR A 196 -15.33 -20.14 -4.93
N GLY A 197 -14.93 -19.77 -6.12
CA GLY A 197 -15.24 -20.46 -7.35
C GLY A 197 -14.02 -20.58 -8.26
N GLU A 198 -14.14 -21.46 -9.26
CA GLU A 198 -13.21 -21.51 -10.37
C GLU A 198 -13.45 -20.27 -11.25
N ALA A 199 -12.41 -19.64 -11.74
CA ALA A 199 -12.51 -18.64 -12.79
C ALA A 199 -13.15 -19.23 -14.05
N GLY A 200 -13.76 -18.38 -14.86
CA GLY A 200 -14.26 -18.76 -16.18
C GLY A 200 -13.15 -19.41 -17.03
N THR A 201 -13.54 -20.35 -17.87
CA THR A 201 -12.67 -21.30 -18.62
C THR A 201 -11.80 -20.70 -19.73
N ASP A 202 -11.54 -19.41 -19.75
CA ASP A 202 -10.89 -18.71 -20.87
C ASP A 202 -9.43 -18.28 -20.65
N GLY A 203 -8.81 -18.65 -19.52
CA GLY A 203 -7.35 -18.75 -19.38
C GLY A 203 -6.54 -17.43 -19.37
N ASN A 204 -7.17 -16.26 -19.20
CA ASN A 204 -6.43 -14.99 -19.27
C ASN A 204 -6.02 -14.37 -17.92
N PHE A 205 -6.66 -14.71 -16.81
CA PHE A 205 -6.29 -14.24 -15.47
C PHE A 205 -6.50 -15.35 -14.45
N GLY A 206 -5.63 -16.33 -14.34
CA GLY A 206 -5.66 -17.36 -13.31
C GLY A 206 -7.01 -18.09 -13.09
N ASP A 207 -7.00 -19.18 -12.34
CA ASP A 207 -8.18 -20.03 -12.20
C ASP A 207 -9.10 -19.66 -11.02
N GLY A 208 -8.92 -18.51 -10.33
CA GLY A 208 -9.69 -18.14 -9.14
C GLY A 208 -10.03 -16.65 -9.00
N ASP A 209 -10.94 -16.34 -8.08
CA ASP A 209 -11.52 -15.01 -7.86
C ASP A 209 -10.52 -13.97 -7.28
N GLN A 210 -9.31 -14.40 -6.85
CA GLN A 210 -8.28 -13.57 -6.22
C GLN A 210 -8.79 -12.82 -4.97
N PHE A 211 -9.56 -13.48 -4.11
CA PHE A 211 -10.05 -12.90 -2.86
C PHE A 211 -8.87 -12.49 -1.96
N GLY A 212 -8.82 -11.22 -1.54
CA GLY A 212 -7.70 -10.64 -0.83
C GLY A 212 -6.72 -9.88 -1.72
N PHE A 213 -7.05 -9.64 -3.00
CA PHE A 213 -6.29 -8.74 -3.86
C PHE A 213 -6.14 -7.36 -3.24
N SER A 214 -7.15 -6.88 -2.56
CA SER A 214 -7.11 -5.70 -1.71
C SER A 214 -7.83 -5.94 -0.37
N ALA A 215 -7.41 -5.25 0.70
CA ALA A 215 -8.04 -5.37 2.02
C ALA A 215 -7.85 -4.09 2.85
N SER A 216 -8.87 -3.75 3.65
CA SER A 216 -8.84 -2.60 4.56
C SER A 216 -9.57 -2.91 5.86
N LEU A 217 -9.02 -2.44 7.00
CA LEU A 217 -9.61 -2.58 8.34
C LEU A 217 -10.10 -1.22 8.86
N SER A 218 -11.26 -1.23 9.54
CA SER A 218 -11.66 -0.10 10.38
C SER A 218 -10.70 0.09 11.56
N ASP A 219 -10.70 1.26 12.18
CA ASP A 219 -9.79 1.60 13.28
C ASP A 219 -9.91 0.70 14.50
N ASP A 220 -11.12 0.28 14.83
CA ASP A 220 -11.39 -0.64 15.93
C ASP A 220 -11.07 -2.11 15.56
N GLY A 221 -10.66 -2.36 14.30
CA GLY A 221 -10.38 -3.69 13.76
C GLY A 221 -11.58 -4.61 13.69
N ASN A 222 -12.83 -4.08 13.72
CA ASN A 222 -14.05 -4.89 13.75
C ASN A 222 -14.81 -4.91 12.42
N THR A 223 -14.43 -4.10 11.43
CA THR A 223 -14.93 -4.17 10.06
C THR A 223 -13.75 -4.39 9.12
N LEU A 224 -13.87 -5.39 8.25
CA LEU A 224 -12.87 -5.74 7.23
C LEU A 224 -13.55 -5.70 5.86
N ALA A 225 -13.01 -4.90 4.94
CA ALA A 225 -13.35 -4.93 3.53
C ALA A 225 -12.30 -5.73 2.77
N VAL A 226 -12.72 -6.56 1.82
CA VAL A 226 -11.84 -7.39 0.99
C VAL A 226 -12.29 -7.32 -0.45
N GLY A 227 -11.38 -7.04 -1.37
CA GLY A 227 -11.61 -7.09 -2.81
C GLY A 227 -11.27 -8.47 -3.38
N ALA A 228 -12.00 -8.83 -4.44
CA ALA A 228 -11.78 -9.99 -5.30
C ALA A 228 -11.98 -9.52 -6.74
N ASN A 229 -10.93 -8.96 -7.33
CA ASN A 229 -11.00 -8.26 -8.63
C ASN A 229 -11.29 -9.19 -9.81
N ALA A 230 -11.09 -10.48 -9.65
CA ALA A 230 -11.38 -11.50 -10.66
C ALA A 230 -12.69 -12.28 -10.43
N ASP A 231 -13.56 -11.90 -9.46
CA ASP A 231 -14.88 -12.50 -9.26
C ASP A 231 -15.74 -12.39 -10.53
N ASP A 232 -16.33 -13.50 -10.98
CA ASP A 232 -16.99 -13.65 -12.27
C ASP A 232 -18.53 -13.46 -12.23
N SER A 233 -19.08 -13.03 -11.10
CA SER A 233 -20.53 -12.86 -10.97
C SER A 233 -21.06 -11.67 -11.78
N ASN A 234 -22.17 -11.88 -12.49
CA ASN A 234 -22.93 -10.82 -13.17
C ASN A 234 -23.91 -10.07 -12.25
N ALA A 235 -23.91 -10.36 -10.95
CA ALA A 235 -24.72 -9.63 -9.98
C ALA A 235 -24.43 -8.13 -10.01
N THR A 236 -25.38 -7.32 -9.61
CA THR A 236 -25.24 -5.87 -9.46
C THR A 236 -25.67 -5.43 -8.07
N GLY A 237 -25.06 -4.35 -7.57
CA GLY A 237 -25.40 -3.76 -6.28
C GLY A 237 -24.99 -4.63 -5.08
N ILE A 238 -25.85 -4.73 -4.08
CA ILE A 238 -25.51 -5.32 -2.78
C ILE A 238 -26.30 -6.61 -2.55
N ASN A 239 -25.61 -7.69 -2.13
CA ASN A 239 -26.17 -9.00 -1.83
C ASN A 239 -26.93 -9.63 -3.01
N GLY A 240 -26.44 -9.41 -4.23
CA GLY A 240 -26.94 -10.09 -5.42
C GLY A 240 -26.58 -11.57 -5.48
N ASN A 241 -26.85 -12.24 -6.61
CA ASN A 241 -26.55 -13.65 -6.79
C ASN A 241 -25.03 -13.89 -6.95
N GLN A 242 -24.39 -14.38 -5.90
CA GLN A 242 -22.96 -14.66 -5.86
C GLN A 242 -22.53 -15.93 -6.63
N ASN A 243 -23.50 -16.80 -6.98
CA ASN A 243 -23.20 -18.10 -7.59
C ASN A 243 -23.26 -18.07 -9.12
N ASP A 244 -23.40 -16.92 -9.71
CA ASP A 244 -23.37 -16.73 -11.14
C ASP A 244 -21.95 -16.38 -11.58
N ASN A 245 -21.36 -17.16 -12.47
CA ASN A 245 -20.00 -16.95 -12.98
C ASN A 245 -20.02 -16.64 -14.49
N SER A 246 -21.01 -15.85 -14.93
CA SER A 246 -21.18 -15.54 -16.36
C SER A 246 -20.54 -14.24 -16.82
N MET A 247 -19.88 -13.48 -15.94
CA MET A 247 -19.32 -12.16 -16.24
C MET A 247 -17.86 -12.08 -15.82
N GLN A 248 -16.97 -12.54 -16.70
CA GLN A 248 -15.53 -12.67 -16.46
C GLN A 248 -14.91 -11.44 -15.81
N SER A 249 -14.15 -11.64 -14.72
CA SER A 249 -13.37 -10.62 -13.98
C SER A 249 -14.15 -9.31 -13.77
N ALA A 250 -15.47 -9.43 -13.54
CA ALA A 250 -16.30 -8.28 -13.23
C ALA A 250 -15.93 -7.70 -11.85
N GLY A 251 -15.37 -8.55 -11.00
CA GLY A 251 -14.87 -8.22 -9.67
C GLY A 251 -15.96 -8.01 -8.63
N ALA A 252 -15.60 -8.19 -7.37
CA ALA A 252 -16.47 -8.03 -6.20
C ALA A 252 -15.73 -7.48 -5.00
N ALA A 253 -16.48 -6.99 -4.01
CA ALA A 253 -15.95 -6.69 -2.69
C ALA A 253 -16.85 -7.32 -1.61
N TYR A 254 -16.24 -7.66 -0.48
CA TYR A 254 -16.90 -8.32 0.64
C TYR A 254 -16.66 -7.52 1.90
N ILE A 255 -17.68 -7.35 2.72
CA ILE A 255 -17.58 -6.72 4.03
C ILE A 255 -17.83 -7.77 5.11
N PHE A 256 -16.85 -7.87 6.01
CA PHE A 256 -16.95 -8.73 7.20
C PHE A 256 -17.00 -7.87 8.45
N VAL A 257 -17.75 -8.33 9.44
CA VAL A 257 -17.83 -7.70 10.76
C VAL A 257 -17.50 -8.69 11.86
N ARG A 258 -16.83 -8.20 12.91
CA ARG A 258 -16.42 -8.99 14.07
C ARG A 258 -17.29 -8.67 15.29
N ASN A 259 -17.77 -9.71 15.96
CA ASN A 259 -18.37 -9.63 17.27
C ASN A 259 -17.58 -10.52 18.25
N GLY A 260 -16.86 -9.90 19.18
CA GLY A 260 -15.91 -10.60 20.04
C GLY A 260 -14.77 -11.22 19.22
N THR A 261 -14.77 -12.54 19.08
CA THR A 261 -13.79 -13.27 18.25
C THR A 261 -14.39 -13.84 16.96
N ALA A 262 -15.70 -13.73 16.79
CA ALA A 262 -16.41 -14.32 15.65
C ALA A 262 -16.56 -13.29 14.54
N TRP A 263 -16.09 -13.66 13.33
CA TRP A 263 -16.28 -12.91 12.11
C TRP A 263 -17.52 -13.43 11.36
N THR A 264 -18.24 -12.53 10.70
CA THR A 264 -19.36 -12.87 9.83
C THR A 264 -19.35 -11.98 8.61
N GLN A 265 -19.71 -12.49 7.43
CA GLN A 265 -19.93 -11.68 6.24
C GLN A 265 -21.21 -10.85 6.41
N GLN A 266 -21.08 -9.54 6.23
CA GLN A 266 -22.23 -8.61 6.33
C GLN A 266 -22.76 -8.24 4.94
N ALA A 267 -21.87 -8.11 3.94
CA ALA A 267 -22.29 -7.76 2.58
C ALA A 267 -21.37 -8.40 1.54
N TYR A 268 -21.97 -8.69 0.39
CA TYR A 268 -21.35 -8.91 -0.89
C TYR A 268 -21.70 -7.73 -1.79
N VAL A 269 -20.71 -7.07 -2.37
CA VAL A 269 -20.88 -5.79 -3.06
C VAL A 269 -20.36 -5.89 -4.48
N LYS A 270 -21.19 -5.51 -5.43
CA LYS A 270 -20.85 -5.36 -6.85
C LYS A 270 -21.13 -3.93 -7.29
N SER A 271 -20.52 -3.51 -8.40
CA SER A 271 -20.88 -2.24 -9.01
C SER A 271 -22.33 -2.25 -9.51
N PRO A 272 -23.00 -1.10 -9.56
CA PRO A 272 -24.36 -1.02 -10.12
C PRO A 272 -24.39 -1.22 -11.64
N ASN A 273 -23.26 -1.06 -12.31
CA ASN A 273 -23.02 -1.16 -13.75
C ASN A 273 -22.03 -2.27 -14.10
N THR A 274 -22.13 -3.41 -13.42
CA THR A 274 -21.26 -4.59 -13.61
C THR A 274 -21.08 -4.91 -15.10
N ALA A 275 -19.83 -5.11 -15.51
CA ALA A 275 -19.44 -5.53 -16.85
C ALA A 275 -18.19 -6.42 -16.78
N ALA A 276 -17.94 -7.18 -17.84
CA ALA A 276 -16.80 -8.08 -17.90
C ALA A 276 -15.47 -7.29 -17.87
N ASN A 277 -14.51 -7.82 -17.12
CA ASN A 277 -13.15 -7.31 -16.99
C ASN A 277 -13.04 -5.87 -16.44
N VAL A 278 -14.03 -5.38 -15.67
CA VAL A 278 -13.96 -4.05 -15.04
C VAL A 278 -13.24 -4.08 -13.69
N GLN A 279 -13.00 -5.25 -13.16
CA GLN A 279 -12.19 -5.50 -11.96
C GLN A 279 -12.64 -4.69 -10.72
N PHE A 280 -13.96 -4.68 -10.43
CA PHE A 280 -14.47 -4.07 -9.19
C PHE A 280 -13.89 -4.75 -7.95
N GLY A 281 -13.43 -4.00 -6.95
CA GLY A 281 -12.70 -4.54 -5.81
C GLY A 281 -11.17 -4.52 -6.00
N TYR A 282 -10.67 -3.87 -7.06
CA TYR A 282 -9.23 -3.72 -7.30
C TYR A 282 -8.54 -3.03 -6.13
N SER A 283 -9.10 -1.94 -5.62
CA SER A 283 -8.64 -1.30 -4.38
C SER A 283 -9.83 -0.97 -3.47
N VAL A 284 -9.65 -1.15 -2.16
CA VAL A 284 -10.70 -0.92 -1.15
C VAL A 284 -10.16 -0.11 0.03
N ALA A 285 -10.97 0.82 0.56
CA ALA A 285 -10.64 1.60 1.74
C ALA A 285 -11.87 1.82 2.64
N LEU A 286 -11.68 1.71 3.96
CA LEU A 286 -12.69 1.96 5.00
C LEU A 286 -12.36 3.21 5.80
N SER A 287 -13.38 4.01 6.11
CA SER A 287 -13.28 5.05 7.15
C SER A 287 -12.98 4.45 8.53
N ALA A 288 -12.51 5.28 9.47
CA ALA A 288 -12.15 4.85 10.80
C ALA A 288 -13.28 4.10 11.54
N ASP A 289 -14.49 4.55 11.40
CA ASP A 289 -15.68 3.95 12.01
C ASP A 289 -16.24 2.75 11.21
N GLY A 290 -15.62 2.42 10.07
CA GLY A 290 -16.05 1.36 9.16
C GLY A 290 -17.42 1.59 8.52
N ASN A 291 -17.93 2.84 8.48
CA ASN A 291 -19.27 3.17 7.96
C ASN A 291 -19.24 3.84 6.58
N THR A 292 -18.06 4.24 6.08
CA THR A 292 -17.87 4.67 4.70
C THR A 292 -16.87 3.73 4.04
N PHE A 293 -17.23 3.22 2.87
CA PHE A 293 -16.45 2.25 2.10
C PHE A 293 -16.24 2.80 0.69
N ALA A 294 -14.99 2.99 0.30
CA ALA A 294 -14.61 3.33 -1.06
C ALA A 294 -14.02 2.09 -1.74
N VAL A 295 -14.41 1.85 -3.00
CA VAL A 295 -13.97 0.72 -3.80
C VAL A 295 -13.80 1.12 -5.25
N SER A 296 -12.73 0.69 -5.90
CA SER A 296 -12.49 0.98 -7.30
C SER A 296 -12.92 -0.14 -8.24
N ALA A 297 -13.17 0.25 -9.49
CA ALA A 297 -13.23 -0.61 -10.66
C ALA A 297 -12.23 -0.05 -11.68
N PHE A 298 -11.05 -0.65 -11.70
CA PHE A 298 -9.85 -0.16 -12.37
C PHE A 298 -10.03 -0.01 -13.89
N ASP A 299 -10.65 -1.00 -14.53
CA ASP A 299 -10.90 -1.04 -15.98
C ASP A 299 -12.31 -0.53 -16.39
N GLU A 300 -13.05 0.09 -15.46
CA GLU A 300 -14.40 0.58 -15.76
C GLU A 300 -14.38 1.60 -16.90
N GLY A 301 -15.37 1.50 -17.79
CA GLY A 301 -15.37 2.18 -19.09
C GLY A 301 -16.34 3.35 -19.25
N GLY A 302 -16.84 3.92 -18.16
CA GLY A 302 -17.74 5.06 -18.23
C GLY A 302 -17.08 6.32 -18.81
N SER A 303 -17.67 6.90 -19.86
CA SER A 303 -17.19 8.15 -20.48
C SER A 303 -17.56 9.42 -19.69
N SER A 304 -18.14 9.30 -18.49
CA SER A 304 -18.46 10.45 -17.63
C SER A 304 -17.16 11.09 -17.11
N ARG A 305 -17.09 12.40 -17.14
CA ARG A 305 -16.03 13.22 -16.51
C ARG A 305 -16.56 13.95 -15.27
N THR A 306 -17.64 13.44 -14.67
CA THR A 306 -18.30 14.09 -13.54
C THR A 306 -18.66 13.10 -12.46
N VAL A 307 -18.65 13.56 -11.21
CA VAL A 307 -19.18 12.81 -10.08
C VAL A 307 -20.69 12.66 -10.20
N ILE A 308 -21.20 11.43 -10.04
CA ILE A 308 -22.62 11.14 -9.98
C ILE A 308 -22.99 10.84 -8.53
N ASN A 309 -23.73 11.73 -7.90
CA ASN A 309 -24.18 11.58 -6.52
C ASN A 309 -25.56 10.89 -6.46
N GLY A 310 -25.71 9.96 -5.51
CA GLY A 310 -26.91 9.16 -5.29
C GLY A 310 -26.85 7.77 -5.92
N ALA A 311 -27.76 6.90 -5.46
CA ALA A 311 -27.79 5.48 -5.82
C ALA A 311 -28.49 5.17 -7.16
N SER A 312 -29.11 6.16 -7.81
CA SER A 312 -29.99 5.97 -8.95
C SER A 312 -29.53 6.71 -10.23
N GLY A 313 -28.22 6.95 -10.36
CA GLY A 313 -27.69 7.62 -11.55
C GLY A 313 -27.78 6.79 -12.82
N PRO A 314 -27.68 7.39 -14.01
CA PRO A 314 -27.26 6.62 -15.16
C PRO A 314 -25.75 6.33 -15.01
N PHE A 315 -25.41 5.15 -14.51
CA PHE A 315 -24.02 4.71 -14.45
C PHE A 315 -23.65 4.13 -15.81
N PRO A 316 -22.67 4.71 -16.51
CA PRO A 316 -22.20 4.14 -17.77
C PRO A 316 -21.69 2.72 -17.53
N ALA A 317 -21.93 1.80 -18.44
CA ALA A 317 -21.41 0.45 -18.39
C ALA A 317 -20.41 0.23 -19.52
N GLY A 318 -19.42 -0.64 -19.28
CA GLY A 318 -18.46 -1.06 -20.28
C GLY A 318 -17.03 -1.09 -19.71
N ARG A 319 -16.09 -1.50 -20.56
CA ARG A 319 -14.67 -1.56 -20.29
C ARG A 319 -13.93 -0.69 -21.30
N ASN A 320 -13.18 0.30 -20.83
CA ASN A 320 -12.21 1.06 -21.64
C ASN A 320 -11.04 1.61 -20.82
N GLY A 321 -10.87 1.12 -19.58
CA GLY A 321 -9.76 1.51 -18.73
C GLY A 321 -9.84 2.94 -18.15
N THR A 322 -10.97 3.64 -18.26
CA THR A 322 -11.07 4.97 -17.65
C THR A 322 -10.98 4.92 -16.13
N GLY A 323 -11.48 3.83 -15.54
CA GLY A 323 -11.52 3.61 -14.09
C GLY A 323 -12.56 4.45 -13.36
N ALA A 324 -13.00 3.97 -12.19
CA ALA A 324 -13.97 4.65 -11.32
C ALA A 324 -13.80 4.26 -9.86
N ILE A 325 -14.25 5.14 -8.95
CA ILE A 325 -14.35 4.85 -7.52
C ILE A 325 -15.83 4.96 -7.10
N TYR A 326 -16.30 3.96 -6.37
CA TYR A 326 -17.66 3.92 -5.79
C TYR A 326 -17.57 4.13 -4.30
N VAL A 327 -18.43 4.96 -3.75
CA VAL A 327 -18.50 5.21 -2.31
C VAL A 327 -19.84 4.69 -1.78
N TYR A 328 -19.75 3.79 -0.82
CA TYR A 328 -20.90 3.23 -0.09
C TYR A 328 -20.89 3.73 1.35
N THR A 329 -22.08 3.88 1.92
CA THR A 329 -22.25 4.21 3.35
C THR A 329 -23.13 3.18 4.03
N ARG A 330 -22.87 2.96 5.34
CA ARG A 330 -23.58 1.98 6.17
C ARG A 330 -24.45 2.66 7.20
N SER A 331 -25.69 2.16 7.34
CA SER A 331 -26.56 2.46 8.47
C SER A 331 -27.02 1.15 9.11
N GLY A 332 -26.60 0.90 10.35
CA GLY A 332 -26.76 -0.41 10.98
C GLY A 332 -25.99 -1.51 10.22
N SER A 333 -26.72 -2.46 9.63
CA SER A 333 -26.13 -3.50 8.77
C SER A 333 -26.38 -3.28 7.29
N THR A 334 -27.05 -2.18 6.90
CA THR A 334 -27.45 -1.90 5.53
C THR A 334 -26.46 -0.95 4.87
N TRP A 335 -25.85 -1.42 3.78
CA TRP A 335 -24.99 -0.63 2.90
C TRP A 335 -25.79 -0.01 1.76
N THR A 336 -25.43 1.18 1.35
CA THR A 336 -26.07 1.90 0.25
C THR A 336 -25.03 2.64 -0.56
N LEU A 337 -25.09 2.55 -1.90
CA LEU A 337 -24.25 3.37 -2.76
C LEU A 337 -24.59 4.86 -2.56
N GLN A 338 -23.58 5.67 -2.27
CA GLN A 338 -23.74 7.10 -2.09
C GLN A 338 -23.27 7.90 -3.31
N SER A 339 -22.19 7.47 -3.96
CA SER A 339 -21.64 8.21 -5.10
C SER A 339 -20.76 7.34 -6.01
N TYR A 340 -20.71 7.74 -7.26
CA TYR A 340 -19.79 7.26 -8.30
C TYR A 340 -18.85 8.42 -8.67
N LEU A 341 -17.56 8.23 -8.49
CA LEU A 341 -16.53 9.26 -8.63
C LEU A 341 -15.72 9.01 -9.90
N LYS A 342 -15.59 10.04 -10.71
CA LYS A 342 -14.75 10.08 -11.92
C LYS A 342 -13.87 11.33 -11.89
N ALA A 343 -12.68 11.23 -12.43
CA ALA A 343 -11.81 12.39 -12.65
C ALA A 343 -12.42 13.33 -13.69
N SER A 344 -12.25 14.65 -13.49
CA SER A 344 -12.82 15.67 -14.38
C SER A 344 -12.16 15.68 -15.77
N ASN A 345 -10.99 15.07 -15.89
CA ASN A 345 -10.23 14.88 -17.13
C ASN A 345 -10.17 13.40 -17.57
N ALA A 346 -11.05 12.54 -17.05
CA ALA A 346 -11.02 11.11 -17.31
C ALA A 346 -10.99 10.76 -18.80
N GLU A 347 -10.03 9.97 -19.20
CA GLU A 347 -9.82 9.47 -20.57
C GLU A 347 -9.74 7.94 -20.61
N VAL A 348 -9.73 7.39 -21.82
CA VAL A 348 -9.59 5.96 -22.04
C VAL A 348 -8.20 5.52 -21.60
N ASN A 349 -8.12 4.44 -20.83
CA ASN A 349 -6.92 3.86 -20.24
C ASN A 349 -6.25 4.68 -19.12
N ASP A 350 -6.88 5.71 -18.55
CA ASP A 350 -6.34 6.44 -17.40
C ASP A 350 -6.23 5.61 -16.12
N SER A 351 -7.11 4.61 -15.97
CA SER A 351 -7.06 3.65 -14.87
C SER A 351 -7.23 4.30 -13.47
N LEU A 352 -8.23 5.21 -13.32
CA LEU A 352 -8.57 5.78 -12.00
C LEU A 352 -8.93 4.68 -11.00
N GLY A 353 -8.28 4.69 -9.86
CA GLY A 353 -8.56 3.75 -8.78
C GLY A 353 -7.58 2.57 -8.71
N VAL A 354 -6.39 2.68 -9.33
CA VAL A 354 -5.29 1.73 -9.08
C VAL A 354 -5.06 1.57 -7.59
N ILE A 355 -5.20 2.62 -6.84
CA ILE A 355 -5.18 2.69 -5.39
C ILE A 355 -6.22 3.68 -4.88
N VAL A 356 -6.88 3.37 -3.76
CA VAL A 356 -7.85 4.24 -3.09
C VAL A 356 -7.51 4.36 -1.61
N SER A 357 -7.56 5.57 -1.08
CA SER A 357 -7.40 5.85 0.35
C SER A 357 -8.48 6.81 0.85
N ILE A 358 -8.89 6.69 2.12
CA ILE A 358 -9.98 7.48 2.71
C ILE A 358 -9.57 8.05 4.06
N SER A 359 -10.02 9.27 4.38
CA SER A 359 -9.83 9.89 5.70
C SER A 359 -10.68 9.20 6.79
N ASP A 360 -10.29 9.39 8.05
CA ASP A 360 -10.96 8.79 9.22
C ASP A 360 -12.45 9.09 9.29
N ASP A 361 -12.83 10.32 8.98
CA ASP A 361 -14.23 10.77 8.98
C ASP A 361 -15.02 10.34 7.74
N GLY A 362 -14.35 9.64 6.80
CA GLY A 362 -14.94 9.18 5.55
C GLY A 362 -15.35 10.31 4.61
N ASN A 363 -14.82 11.54 4.77
CA ASN A 363 -15.22 12.71 3.98
C ASN A 363 -14.20 13.13 2.91
N THR A 364 -13.04 12.49 2.86
CA THR A 364 -12.02 12.72 1.84
C THR A 364 -11.57 11.38 1.25
N VAL A 365 -11.69 11.20 -0.06
CA VAL A 365 -11.21 10.04 -0.81
C VAL A 365 -10.12 10.50 -1.77
N ALA A 366 -8.98 9.82 -1.73
CA ALA A 366 -7.92 9.98 -2.71
C ALA A 366 -7.86 8.76 -3.63
N GLY A 367 -7.62 8.97 -4.91
CA GLY A 367 -7.46 7.91 -5.91
C GLY A 367 -6.26 8.16 -6.81
N GLY A 368 -5.51 7.11 -7.11
CA GLY A 368 -4.45 7.12 -8.12
C GLY A 368 -5.01 6.96 -9.53
N ILE A 369 -4.36 7.57 -10.50
CA ILE A 369 -4.62 7.47 -11.94
C ILE A 369 -3.31 7.04 -12.59
N LEU A 370 -3.17 5.75 -12.87
CA LEU A 370 -1.87 5.15 -13.19
C LEU A 370 -1.34 5.59 -14.55
N ASP A 371 -2.19 5.54 -15.55
CA ASP A 371 -1.83 5.68 -16.96
C ASP A 371 -2.18 7.07 -17.53
N GLU A 372 -2.34 8.07 -16.68
CA GLU A 372 -2.55 9.47 -17.07
C GLU A 372 -1.31 10.04 -17.79
N ASP A 373 -1.48 10.54 -19.00
CA ASP A 373 -0.40 10.95 -19.92
C ASP A 373 0.02 12.42 -19.83
N CYS A 374 -0.70 13.24 -19.10
CA CYS A 374 -0.43 14.68 -18.99
C CYS A 374 0.93 14.96 -18.35
N THR A 375 1.74 15.78 -19.00
CA THR A 375 3.07 16.21 -18.52
C THR A 375 3.05 17.52 -17.73
N ALA A 376 1.88 18.09 -17.42
CA ALA A 376 1.78 19.25 -16.56
C ALA A 376 2.24 18.92 -15.14
N ALA A 377 2.86 19.86 -14.42
CA ALA A 377 3.44 19.64 -13.11
C ALA A 377 2.63 20.29 -11.98
N GLY A 378 2.66 19.70 -10.80
CA GLY A 378 2.15 20.28 -9.54
C GLY A 378 0.66 20.05 -9.30
N VAL A 379 0.06 20.88 -8.43
CA VAL A 379 -1.34 20.73 -8.00
C VAL A 379 -2.25 21.64 -8.83
N ASN A 380 -3.35 21.10 -9.36
CA ASN A 380 -4.31 21.79 -10.21
C ASN A 380 -3.60 22.61 -11.31
N PRO A 381 -2.79 21.99 -12.16
CA PRO A 381 -2.05 22.72 -13.18
C PRO A 381 -3.01 23.50 -14.08
N SER A 382 -2.57 24.70 -14.52
CA SER A 382 -3.38 25.56 -15.36
C SER A 382 -3.46 25.10 -16.83
N ALA A 383 -2.52 24.28 -17.26
CA ALA A 383 -2.60 23.59 -18.55
C ALA A 383 -3.66 22.49 -18.47
N PRO A 384 -4.57 22.38 -19.43
CA PRO A 384 -5.51 21.27 -19.42
C PRO A 384 -4.76 19.96 -19.57
N CYS A 385 -4.98 19.04 -18.63
CA CYS A 385 -4.63 17.63 -18.76
C CYS A 385 -5.77 16.95 -19.53
N ASP A 386 -5.90 17.26 -20.78
CA ASP A 386 -6.89 16.78 -21.73
C ASP A 386 -6.10 16.43 -22.99
N ASN A 387 -5.35 15.36 -22.89
CA ASN A 387 -4.44 14.93 -23.95
C ASN A 387 -5.02 13.70 -24.63
N ASP A 388 -5.48 13.91 -25.83
CA ASP A 388 -5.74 12.83 -26.73
C ASP A 388 -4.50 11.91 -26.81
N MET A 389 -4.71 10.63 -26.53
CA MET A 389 -3.80 9.49 -26.59
C MET A 389 -2.84 9.55 -27.80
N LYS A 390 -1.90 10.48 -27.80
CA LYS A 390 -0.89 10.53 -28.87
C LYS A 390 0.31 9.64 -28.59
N GLU A 391 0.57 9.37 -27.33
CA GLU A 391 1.62 8.45 -26.86
C GLU A 391 1.18 7.92 -25.48
N ASP A 392 1.17 6.63 -25.28
CA ASP A 392 1.03 5.97 -23.99
C ASP A 392 2.30 6.27 -23.18
N THR A 393 2.22 7.27 -22.29
CA THR A 393 3.39 7.74 -21.53
C THR A 393 3.32 7.42 -20.05
N SER A 394 2.15 7.00 -19.54
CA SER A 394 1.95 6.57 -18.14
C SER A 394 2.69 7.43 -17.10
N VAL A 395 2.63 8.76 -17.26
CA VAL A 395 3.22 9.73 -16.32
C VAL A 395 2.56 9.61 -14.96
N GLY A 396 1.25 9.35 -14.97
CA GLY A 396 0.43 9.15 -13.80
C GLY A 396 -0.06 10.43 -13.13
N ALA A 397 -1.11 10.30 -12.31
CA ALA A 397 -1.72 11.38 -11.54
C ALA A 397 -2.37 10.86 -10.24
N ALA A 398 -2.81 11.77 -9.38
CA ALA A 398 -3.69 11.49 -8.27
C ALA A 398 -4.81 12.52 -8.18
N VAL A 399 -5.95 12.13 -7.61
CA VAL A 399 -7.12 12.99 -7.45
C VAL A 399 -7.67 12.89 -6.03
N VAL A 400 -8.18 14.00 -5.51
CA VAL A 400 -8.87 14.03 -4.20
C VAL A 400 -10.30 14.50 -4.40
N PHE A 401 -11.24 13.71 -3.85
CA PHE A 401 -12.65 14.03 -3.74
C PHE A 401 -13.00 14.32 -2.30
N VAL A 402 -13.90 15.28 -2.09
CA VAL A 402 -14.40 15.65 -0.76
C VAL A 402 -15.92 15.60 -0.71
N ARG A 403 -16.45 15.24 0.47
CA ARG A 403 -17.87 15.13 0.73
C ARG A 403 -18.37 16.32 1.56
N GLN A 404 -19.47 16.92 1.13
CA GLN A 404 -20.24 17.89 1.90
C GLN A 404 -21.68 17.37 2.06
N GLY A 405 -22.03 16.98 3.28
CA GLY A 405 -23.27 16.24 3.52
C GLY A 405 -23.27 14.89 2.81
N VAL A 406 -24.07 14.74 1.76
CA VAL A 406 -24.13 13.54 0.93
C VAL A 406 -23.56 13.75 -0.48
N GLN A 407 -23.07 14.94 -0.77
CA GLN A 407 -22.58 15.33 -2.10
C GLN A 407 -21.05 15.27 -2.14
N TRP A 408 -20.52 14.53 -3.10
CA TRP A 408 -19.10 14.45 -3.40
C TRP A 408 -18.75 15.36 -4.56
N ALA A 409 -17.54 15.92 -4.52
CA ALA A 409 -16.97 16.71 -5.62
C ALA A 409 -15.45 16.53 -5.64
N GLN A 410 -14.85 16.61 -6.82
CA GLN A 410 -13.40 16.69 -6.96
C GLN A 410 -12.90 18.01 -6.36
N GLN A 411 -11.89 17.94 -5.50
CA GLN A 411 -11.27 19.10 -4.87
C GLN A 411 -9.91 19.43 -5.48
N ALA A 412 -9.11 18.41 -5.79
CA ALA A 412 -7.77 18.63 -6.30
C ALA A 412 -7.34 17.50 -7.25
N TYR A 413 -6.45 17.87 -8.17
CA TYR A 413 -5.77 16.98 -9.10
C TYR A 413 -4.26 17.21 -8.94
N PHE A 414 -3.48 16.14 -8.90
CA PHE A 414 -2.06 16.17 -8.56
C PHE A 414 -1.23 15.53 -9.66
N LYS A 415 -0.14 16.18 -9.98
CA LYS A 415 0.97 15.68 -10.80
C LYS A 415 2.27 15.81 -10.01
N ALA A 416 3.26 15.01 -10.35
CA ALA A 416 4.63 15.19 -9.86
C ALA A 416 5.13 16.60 -10.14
N SER A 417 6.08 17.11 -9.34
CA SER A 417 6.76 18.38 -9.63
C SER A 417 7.75 18.26 -10.81
N ASN A 418 8.17 17.04 -11.14
CA ASN A 418 9.06 16.65 -12.23
C ASN A 418 8.46 15.44 -12.99
N PRO A 419 7.33 15.60 -13.67
CA PRO A 419 6.65 14.52 -14.33
C PRO A 419 7.51 13.93 -15.46
N GLY A 420 7.81 12.67 -15.40
CA GLY A 420 8.54 11.88 -16.40
C GLY A 420 7.66 10.80 -17.04
N LYS A 421 8.09 10.32 -18.21
CA LYS A 421 7.43 9.21 -18.90
C LYS A 421 7.62 7.92 -18.11
N GLU A 422 6.53 7.18 -17.92
CA GLU A 422 6.52 5.90 -17.19
C GLU A 422 6.89 6.02 -15.71
N ASP A 423 6.84 7.21 -15.09
CA ASP A 423 7.11 7.43 -13.67
C ASP A 423 6.07 6.77 -12.74
N TRP A 424 4.84 6.57 -13.25
CA TRP A 424 3.72 6.01 -12.50
C TRP A 424 3.37 6.82 -11.23
N PHE A 425 3.34 8.15 -11.33
CA PHE A 425 2.88 8.97 -10.20
C PHE A 425 1.42 8.63 -9.87
N GLY A 426 1.15 8.28 -8.62
CA GLY A 426 -0.18 7.80 -8.19
C GLY A 426 -0.30 6.29 -8.11
N SER A 427 0.75 5.51 -8.44
CA SER A 427 0.76 4.06 -8.32
C SER A 427 0.49 3.59 -6.88
N ARG A 428 0.95 4.36 -5.89
CA ARG A 428 0.62 4.22 -4.46
C ARG A 428 0.27 5.56 -3.87
N LEU A 429 -0.67 5.59 -2.96
CA LEU A 429 -0.98 6.78 -2.17
C LEU A 429 -1.62 6.42 -0.83
N GLN A 430 -1.42 7.31 0.14
CA GLN A 430 -2.10 7.25 1.44
C GLN A 430 -2.48 8.65 1.89
N ILE A 431 -3.74 8.83 2.31
CA ILE A 431 -4.19 10.05 2.96
C ILE A 431 -4.16 9.88 4.48
N SER A 432 -3.78 10.93 5.24
CA SER A 432 -3.82 10.92 6.70
C SER A 432 -5.25 10.87 7.24
N GLY A 433 -5.42 10.44 8.48
CA GLY A 433 -6.73 10.34 9.11
C GLY A 433 -7.52 11.65 9.13
N ASP A 434 -6.85 12.79 9.31
CA ASP A 434 -7.45 14.12 9.25
C ASP A 434 -7.73 14.62 7.82
N GLY A 435 -7.35 13.84 6.82
CA GLY A 435 -7.50 14.18 5.41
C GLY A 435 -6.61 15.33 4.91
N ASN A 436 -5.60 15.77 5.68
CA ASN A 436 -4.82 16.97 5.36
C ASN A 436 -3.38 16.71 4.91
N THR A 437 -2.94 15.46 4.94
CA THR A 437 -1.64 15.03 4.39
C THR A 437 -1.87 13.91 3.39
N LEU A 438 -1.29 14.02 2.20
CA LEU A 438 -1.34 13.00 1.15
C LEU A 438 0.09 12.67 0.75
N ALA A 439 0.45 11.39 0.84
CA ALA A 439 1.66 10.85 0.27
C ALA A 439 1.31 10.16 -1.05
N VAL A 440 2.08 10.42 -2.11
CA VAL A 440 1.87 9.85 -3.45
C VAL A 440 3.22 9.36 -3.96
N SER A 441 3.31 8.13 -4.43
CA SER A 441 4.51 7.59 -5.06
C SER A 441 4.52 7.79 -6.57
N ALA A 442 5.73 7.87 -7.11
CA ALA A 442 6.09 7.60 -8.49
C ALA A 442 7.18 6.54 -8.41
N GLN A 443 6.77 5.25 -8.40
CA GLN A 443 7.70 4.16 -8.05
C GLN A 443 8.76 3.89 -9.12
N LEU A 444 8.56 4.37 -10.35
CA LEU A 444 9.50 4.23 -11.45
C LEU A 444 10.22 5.54 -11.80
N GLU A 445 10.13 6.57 -10.95
CA GLU A 445 10.79 7.86 -11.17
C GLU A 445 12.33 7.72 -11.17
N ASP A 446 12.99 8.35 -12.15
CA ASP A 446 14.36 8.04 -12.58
C ASP A 446 15.47 8.90 -11.94
N SER A 447 15.14 9.82 -11.01
CA SER A 447 16.15 10.72 -10.44
C SER A 447 17.16 9.98 -9.54
N ALA A 448 18.44 10.29 -9.73
CA ALA A 448 19.53 9.85 -8.84
C ALA A 448 19.63 10.64 -7.53
N ALA A 449 18.71 11.55 -7.23
CA ALA A 449 18.67 12.26 -5.97
C ALA A 449 18.60 11.31 -4.77
N GLN A 450 19.13 11.73 -3.63
CA GLN A 450 19.06 10.97 -2.38
C GLN A 450 18.43 11.82 -1.26
N GLY A 451 17.66 11.18 -0.39
CA GLY A 451 17.07 11.81 0.79
C GLY A 451 15.90 12.75 0.46
N ILE A 452 15.89 13.95 1.05
CA ILE A 452 14.71 14.83 1.03
C ILE A 452 15.01 16.11 0.27
N ASN A 453 14.12 16.48 -0.68
CA ASN A 453 14.22 17.66 -1.54
C ASN A 453 15.53 17.73 -2.31
N GLY A 454 16.01 16.59 -2.81
CA GLY A 454 17.14 16.50 -3.71
C GLY A 454 16.82 17.07 -5.10
N LYS A 455 17.79 16.97 -6.01
CA LYS A 455 17.68 17.46 -7.38
C LYS A 455 16.75 16.53 -8.19
N GLN A 456 15.66 17.04 -8.70
CA GLN A 456 14.59 16.27 -9.35
C GLN A 456 14.76 16.11 -10.87
N ASP A 457 15.69 16.84 -11.48
CA ASP A 457 15.91 16.91 -12.93
C ASP A 457 17.12 16.07 -13.38
N ASP A 458 17.44 15.01 -12.64
CA ASP A 458 18.53 14.07 -12.92
C ASP A 458 17.96 12.66 -13.08
N ASP A 459 17.72 12.24 -14.31
CA ASP A 459 17.09 10.96 -14.66
C ASP A 459 18.13 9.86 -14.90
N SER A 460 19.21 9.84 -14.10
CA SER A 460 20.32 8.90 -14.29
C SER A 460 20.23 7.60 -13.47
N ALA A 461 19.20 7.42 -12.64
CA ALA A 461 18.94 6.23 -11.84
C ALA A 461 17.57 5.63 -12.20
N GLN A 462 17.54 4.85 -13.28
CA GLN A 462 16.32 4.24 -13.81
C GLN A 462 15.53 3.51 -12.74
N GLU A 463 14.19 3.77 -12.66
CA GLU A 463 13.25 3.10 -11.77
C GLU A 463 13.67 3.15 -10.28
N ALA A 464 14.40 4.20 -9.87
CA ALA A 464 14.84 4.36 -8.50
C ALA A 464 13.67 4.70 -7.55
N GLY A 465 12.64 5.35 -8.05
CA GLY A 465 11.39 5.67 -7.39
C GLY A 465 11.44 6.88 -6.47
N ALA A 466 10.29 7.52 -6.27
CA ALA A 466 10.12 8.70 -5.42
C ALA A 466 8.78 8.71 -4.68
N VAL A 467 8.69 9.48 -3.59
CA VAL A 467 7.44 9.80 -2.89
C VAL A 467 7.31 11.31 -2.72
N TYR A 468 6.13 11.83 -3.03
CA TYR A 468 5.78 13.24 -2.89
C TYR A 468 4.79 13.42 -1.74
N LEU A 469 5.10 14.33 -0.83
CA LEU A 469 4.23 14.62 0.31
C LEU A 469 3.54 15.96 0.12
N PHE A 470 2.21 15.94 0.10
CA PHE A 470 1.37 17.13 -0.04
C PHE A 470 0.66 17.44 1.28
N GLY A 471 0.37 18.72 1.49
CA GLY A 471 -0.40 19.17 2.63
C GLY A 471 -1.51 20.13 2.27
N ARG A 472 -2.66 19.99 2.95
CA ARG A 472 -3.86 20.78 2.74
C ARG A 472 -4.02 21.84 3.84
N VAL A 473 -4.40 23.05 3.45
CA VAL A 473 -4.88 24.10 4.34
C VAL A 473 -6.19 24.66 3.75
N GLY A 474 -7.29 24.45 4.43
CA GLY A 474 -8.61 24.70 3.87
C GLY A 474 -8.89 23.83 2.64
N THR A 475 -9.02 24.41 1.45
CA THR A 475 -9.18 23.69 0.19
C THR A 475 -7.92 23.66 -0.66
N GLN A 476 -6.86 24.32 -0.21
CA GLN A 476 -5.62 24.47 -0.97
C GLN A 476 -4.61 23.41 -0.61
N TRP A 477 -4.15 22.66 -1.60
CA TRP A 477 -3.09 21.67 -1.49
C TRP A 477 -1.77 22.25 -2.02
N THR A 478 -0.68 21.90 -1.36
CA THR A 478 0.69 22.26 -1.77
C THR A 478 1.63 21.09 -1.54
N GLN A 479 2.58 20.89 -2.46
CA GLN A 479 3.67 19.95 -2.23
C GLN A 479 4.57 20.49 -1.11
N ARG A 480 4.87 19.63 -0.15
CA ARG A 480 5.75 19.94 0.99
C ARG A 480 7.15 19.35 0.82
N PHE A 481 7.20 18.11 0.33
CA PHE A 481 8.47 17.38 0.20
C PHE A 481 8.45 16.50 -1.06
N TYR A 482 9.65 16.33 -1.60
CA TYR A 482 10.05 15.28 -2.52
C TYR A 482 11.02 14.36 -1.77
N VAL A 483 10.81 13.06 -1.80
CA VAL A 483 11.49 12.09 -0.93
C VAL A 483 12.01 10.93 -1.76
N LYS A 484 13.30 10.63 -1.56
CA LYS A 484 14.01 9.48 -2.13
C LYS A 484 14.60 8.63 -1.00
N ALA A 485 14.98 7.40 -1.32
CA ALA A 485 15.80 6.59 -0.41
C ALA A 485 17.14 7.28 -0.10
N SER A 486 17.67 7.08 1.11
CA SER A 486 18.98 7.63 1.51
C SER A 486 20.16 7.01 0.77
N ASN A 487 19.98 5.79 0.25
CA ASN A 487 20.94 5.04 -0.57
C ASN A 487 20.38 4.75 -1.98
N ASN A 488 19.56 5.65 -2.51
CA ASN A 488 18.86 5.51 -3.77
C ASN A 488 19.76 4.99 -4.90
N GLU A 489 19.35 3.90 -5.52
CA GLU A 489 20.00 3.27 -6.68
C GLU A 489 18.96 2.94 -7.77
N ALA A 490 19.45 2.64 -8.97
CA ALA A 490 18.58 2.23 -10.07
C ALA A 490 17.88 0.91 -9.74
N PHE A 491 16.59 0.81 -10.07
CA PHE A 491 15.72 -0.35 -9.85
C PHE A 491 15.36 -0.63 -8.38
N ASP A 492 15.62 0.29 -7.46
CA ASP A 492 15.19 0.16 -6.06
C ASP A 492 13.67 0.26 -5.89
N GLU A 493 12.99 0.97 -6.80
CA GLU A 493 11.55 1.20 -6.79
C GLU A 493 11.05 1.74 -5.44
N PHE A 494 11.74 2.78 -4.89
CA PHE A 494 11.29 3.46 -3.68
C PHE A 494 9.90 4.07 -3.88
N GLY A 495 8.95 3.70 -3.06
CA GLY A 495 7.53 4.03 -3.24
C GLY A 495 6.68 2.84 -3.69
N SER A 496 7.24 1.64 -3.77
CA SER A 496 6.50 0.40 -4.08
C SER A 496 5.39 0.08 -3.06
N SER A 497 5.45 0.65 -1.86
CA SER A 497 4.38 0.70 -0.86
C SER A 497 4.52 1.97 -0.01
N VAL A 498 3.40 2.58 0.42
CA VAL A 498 3.41 3.80 1.23
C VAL A 498 2.37 3.70 2.33
N ALA A 499 2.78 3.94 3.58
CA ALA A 499 1.88 4.01 4.72
C ALA A 499 2.09 5.30 5.53
N LEU A 500 0.99 5.88 6.03
CA LEU A 500 1.00 7.02 6.93
C LEU A 500 0.37 6.66 8.27
N SER A 501 0.92 7.17 9.38
CA SER A 501 0.19 7.22 10.64
C SER A 501 -1.02 8.15 10.52
N ARG A 502 -2.01 7.97 11.39
CA ARG A 502 -3.27 8.73 11.36
C ARG A 502 -3.07 10.25 11.39
N ASP A 503 -2.09 10.72 12.16
CA ASP A 503 -1.73 12.14 12.24
C ASP A 503 -0.83 12.63 11.10
N GLY A 504 -0.53 11.78 10.12
CA GLY A 504 0.34 12.06 8.97
C GLY A 504 1.80 12.36 9.33
N ARG A 505 2.25 12.02 10.56
CA ARG A 505 3.60 12.37 11.03
C ARG A 505 4.62 11.26 10.87
N THR A 506 4.19 10.02 10.83
CA THR A 506 5.06 8.89 10.50
C THR A 506 4.68 8.39 9.12
N MET A 507 5.65 8.29 8.23
CA MET A 507 5.52 7.70 6.91
C MET A 507 6.49 6.52 6.79
N ALA A 508 6.02 5.39 6.30
CA ALA A 508 6.84 4.24 5.95
C ALA A 508 6.73 3.99 4.44
N VAL A 509 7.87 3.77 3.79
CA VAL A 509 7.97 3.64 2.34
C VAL A 509 8.77 2.40 2.00
N GLY A 510 8.21 1.50 1.21
CA GLY A 510 8.88 0.33 0.67
C GLY A 510 9.77 0.66 -0.54
N ALA A 511 10.84 -0.11 -0.70
CA ALA A 511 11.69 -0.15 -1.88
C ALA A 511 11.98 -1.64 -2.16
N ARG A 512 11.23 -2.22 -3.10
CA ARG A 512 11.23 -3.69 -3.30
C ARG A 512 12.53 -4.21 -3.89
N GLY A 513 13.16 -3.40 -4.73
CA GLY A 513 14.39 -3.74 -5.43
C GLY A 513 15.66 -3.50 -4.63
N GLU A 514 15.56 -2.94 -3.42
CA GLU A 514 16.74 -2.64 -2.61
C GLU A 514 17.55 -3.90 -2.25
N ASP A 515 18.86 -3.86 -2.47
CA ASP A 515 19.76 -5.01 -2.63
C ASP A 515 20.61 -5.36 -1.40
N SER A 516 20.47 -4.66 -0.27
CA SER A 516 21.33 -4.86 0.90
C SER A 516 21.08 -6.19 1.61
N SER A 517 22.15 -6.87 2.01
CA SER A 517 22.12 -8.02 2.92
C SER A 517 21.96 -7.66 4.40
N ALA A 518 21.81 -6.36 4.73
CA ALA A 518 21.58 -5.90 6.09
C ALA A 518 20.34 -6.60 6.71
N LYS A 519 20.37 -6.78 8.03
CA LYS A 519 19.30 -7.42 8.80
C LYS A 519 18.77 -6.48 9.87
N GLY A 520 17.46 -6.46 10.05
CA GLY A 520 16.81 -5.70 11.13
C GLY A 520 16.80 -4.20 10.89
N ILE A 521 17.24 -3.39 11.87
CA ILE A 521 17.08 -1.95 11.89
C ILE A 521 18.44 -1.25 11.73
N ASP A 522 18.49 -0.23 10.87
CA ASP A 522 19.64 0.66 10.65
C ASP A 522 20.95 -0.08 10.33
N GLY A 523 20.84 -1.15 9.52
CA GLY A 523 21.98 -1.90 9.00
C GLY A 523 22.75 -1.13 7.91
N ASN A 524 23.76 -1.80 7.29
CA ASN A 524 24.56 -1.22 6.22
C ASN A 524 23.75 -1.07 4.92
N GLN A 525 23.40 0.14 4.55
CA GLN A 525 22.63 0.47 3.34
C GLN A 525 23.47 0.45 2.05
N GLY A 526 24.79 0.45 2.15
CA GLY A 526 25.69 0.47 0.99
C GLY A 526 26.17 -0.92 0.56
N ASP A 527 25.52 -1.98 1.02
CA ASP A 527 25.79 -3.36 0.62
C ASP A 527 24.70 -3.82 -0.38
N ASN A 528 25.09 -4.26 -1.57
CA ASN A 528 24.20 -4.68 -2.65
C ASN A 528 24.37 -6.18 -2.97
N SER A 529 24.62 -7.00 -1.95
CA SER A 529 24.97 -8.40 -2.13
C SER A 529 23.78 -9.36 -2.21
N VAL A 530 22.55 -8.91 -1.84
CA VAL A 530 21.31 -9.72 -1.88
C VAL A 530 20.24 -9.02 -2.71
N LYS A 531 20.21 -9.35 -3.99
CA LYS A 531 19.35 -8.72 -5.00
C LYS A 531 17.88 -8.82 -4.65
N GLU A 532 17.17 -7.66 -4.78
CA GLU A 532 15.72 -7.57 -4.58
C GLU A 532 15.25 -8.12 -3.22
N ALA A 533 16.10 -8.00 -2.19
CA ALA A 533 15.71 -8.38 -0.82
C ALA A 533 14.64 -7.44 -0.25
N GLY A 534 14.62 -6.21 -0.72
CA GLY A 534 13.71 -5.15 -0.34
C GLY A 534 14.03 -4.47 0.99
N ALA A 535 13.52 -3.27 1.17
CA ALA A 535 13.68 -2.47 2.39
C ALA A 535 12.45 -1.59 2.68
N VAL A 536 12.36 -1.09 3.92
CA VAL A 536 11.39 -0.05 4.29
C VAL A 536 12.13 1.10 4.97
N TYR A 537 11.83 2.32 4.53
CA TYR A 537 12.37 3.57 5.07
C TYR A 537 11.29 4.28 5.88
N VAL A 538 11.61 4.66 7.10
CA VAL A 538 10.65 5.35 7.98
C VAL A 538 11.05 6.82 8.13
N PHE A 539 10.09 7.68 7.88
CA PHE A 539 10.24 9.14 7.99
C PHE A 539 9.35 9.70 9.10
N THR A 540 9.82 10.75 9.75
CA THR A 540 9.03 11.51 10.74
C THR A 540 8.92 12.96 10.33
N TYR A 541 7.67 13.44 10.23
CA TYR A 541 7.33 14.83 9.94
C TYR A 541 7.07 15.59 11.23
N ASN A 542 7.76 16.72 11.40
CA ASN A 542 7.54 17.67 12.48
C ASN A 542 6.98 18.98 11.89
N PRO A 543 5.68 19.28 12.08
CA PRO A 543 5.10 20.52 11.62
C PRO A 543 5.75 21.71 12.34
N SER A 544 5.90 22.85 11.63
CA SER A 544 6.39 24.08 12.24
C SER A 544 5.45 24.58 13.35
N ALA A 545 6.01 25.29 14.34
CA ALA A 545 5.23 25.85 15.47
C ALA A 545 4.12 26.83 15.02
N ALA A 546 4.23 27.41 13.83
CA ALA A 546 3.21 28.31 13.24
C ALA A 546 1.92 27.59 12.76
N GLY A 547 1.93 26.26 12.62
CA GLY A 547 0.78 25.46 12.19
C GLY A 547 -0.04 24.81 13.29
N ARG A 548 0.27 25.06 14.56
CA ARG A 548 -0.51 24.53 15.68
C ARG A 548 -1.74 25.39 15.92
N THR A 549 -2.89 25.01 15.36
CA THR A 549 -4.17 25.47 15.88
C THR A 549 -4.31 24.96 17.32
N PRO A 550 -4.60 25.80 18.33
CA PRO A 550 -4.84 25.33 19.70
C PRO A 550 -6.05 24.38 19.66
N ALA A 551 -5.89 23.18 20.20
CA ALA A 551 -7.03 22.31 20.48
C ALA A 551 -7.99 23.09 21.40
N THR A 552 -9.16 23.44 20.90
CA THR A 552 -10.26 23.95 21.70
C THR A 552 -10.64 22.86 22.71
N LYS A 553 -10.54 23.22 24.01
CA LYS A 553 -10.92 22.37 25.15
C LYS A 553 -12.40 22.06 25.14
#